data_a8842ab13c2a9b072d4a8fb21802893d
#
_entry.id   a8842ab13c2a9b072d4a8fb21802893d
#
_cell.length_a   1.000
_cell.length_b   1.000
_cell.length_c   1.000
_cell.angle_alpha   90.00
_cell.angle_beta   90.00
_cell.angle_gamma   90.00
#
_symmetry.space_group_name_H-M   'P 1'
#
loop_
_entity.id
_entity.type
_entity.pdbx_description
1 polymer ?
#
loop_
_entity_poly.entity_id
_entity_poly.type
_entity_poly.pdbx_seq_one_letter_code
_entity_poly.pdbx_strand_id
1 'polypeptide(L)'
;PLKQVVRIATEEDILHDKANKAAEKEAFTICQKKIADHKLDMKLVSVEYTFDNKTILFYFTANGRVDFRSLVKDLAGVFKTRIELRQIGVRDEAKMLGGLGPCGRPICCGTFLGDFQPVSIKMAKEQNLSLNPIKISGVCGRLMCCLKYEQDTYEEIRKSMPKEGKEVMTPDGVGVVCELKIITESVKVRIKKGDSFEIKEYPATDVQRLTPQNAPRPEAQRAEKPEQKQDTPEAA
;
A
#
# COMPACT_ATOMS: atom_id res chain seq x y z
N PRO A 1 -8.82 23.24 13.23
CA PRO A 1 -10.18 23.78 13.29
C PRO A 1 -10.67 24.10 11.88
N LEU A 2 -11.91 23.72 11.57
CA LEU A 2 -12.56 24.04 10.31
C LEU A 2 -12.86 25.54 10.25
N LYS A 3 -12.69 26.16 9.07
CA LYS A 3 -13.10 27.55 8.85
C LYS A 3 -14.62 27.64 8.87
N GLN A 4 -15.14 28.75 9.43
CA GLN A 4 -16.57 28.98 9.48
C GLN A 4 -17.14 29.20 8.07
N VAL A 5 -18.30 28.59 7.80
CA VAL A 5 -19.07 28.86 6.58
C VAL A 5 -19.70 30.24 6.69
N VAL A 6 -19.49 31.11 5.72
CA VAL A 6 -19.98 32.49 5.73
C VAL A 6 -21.44 32.52 5.30
N ARG A 7 -21.77 31.94 4.13
CA ARG A 7 -23.12 31.88 3.55
C ARG A 7 -23.20 30.84 2.42
N ILE A 8 -24.38 30.55 1.94
CA ILE A 8 -24.61 29.81 0.72
C ILE A 8 -24.24 30.68 -0.50
N ALA A 9 -23.63 30.07 -1.53
CA ALA A 9 -23.26 30.76 -2.76
C ALA A 9 -24.52 31.25 -3.52
N THR A 10 -24.45 32.47 -4.04
CA THR A 10 -25.48 33.04 -4.92
C THR A 10 -25.24 32.61 -6.37
N GLU A 11 -26.21 32.88 -7.26
CA GLU A 11 -26.02 32.63 -8.69
C GLU A 11 -24.84 33.44 -9.28
N GLU A 12 -24.66 34.66 -8.80
CA GLU A 12 -23.53 35.52 -9.19
C GLU A 12 -22.19 34.90 -8.78
N ASP A 13 -22.09 34.33 -7.56
CA ASP A 13 -20.88 33.64 -7.10
C ASP A 13 -20.56 32.42 -7.99
N ILE A 14 -21.59 31.67 -8.41
CA ILE A 14 -21.43 30.50 -9.29
C ILE A 14 -20.98 30.94 -10.69
N LEU A 15 -21.50 32.03 -11.21
CA LEU A 15 -21.05 32.58 -12.49
C LEU A 15 -19.61 33.09 -12.43
N HIS A 16 -19.25 33.73 -11.33
CA HIS A 16 -17.88 34.19 -11.08
C HIS A 16 -16.89 33.03 -11.00
N ASP A 17 -17.23 31.96 -10.27
CA ASP A 17 -16.40 30.75 -10.21
C ASP A 17 -16.21 30.10 -11.60
N LYS A 18 -17.28 30.06 -12.40
CA LYS A 18 -17.18 29.54 -13.79
C LYS A 18 -16.25 30.41 -14.65
N ALA A 19 -16.31 31.73 -14.51
CA ALA A 19 -15.42 32.65 -15.21
C ALA A 19 -13.95 32.43 -14.78
N ASN A 20 -13.70 32.29 -13.47
CA ASN A 20 -12.38 32.01 -12.94
C ASN A 20 -11.84 30.68 -13.48
N LYS A 21 -12.64 29.61 -13.51
CA LYS A 21 -12.25 28.29 -14.09
C LYS A 21 -11.92 28.37 -15.59
N ALA A 22 -12.55 29.26 -16.33
CA ALA A 22 -12.19 29.51 -17.73
C ALA A 22 -10.82 30.22 -17.83
N ALA A 23 -10.62 31.27 -17.01
CA ALA A 23 -9.36 32.01 -16.95
C ALA A 23 -8.17 31.14 -16.46
N GLU A 24 -8.42 30.19 -15.55
CA GLU A 24 -7.42 29.22 -15.09
C GLU A 24 -6.83 28.39 -16.23
N LYS A 25 -7.67 27.95 -17.18
CA LYS A 25 -7.24 27.17 -18.36
C LYS A 25 -6.35 28.01 -19.29
N GLU A 26 -6.69 29.29 -19.48
CA GLU A 26 -5.88 30.21 -20.28
C GLU A 26 -4.55 30.49 -19.58
N ALA A 27 -4.59 30.76 -18.26
CA ALA A 27 -3.42 30.99 -17.46
C ALA A 27 -2.48 29.76 -17.42
N PHE A 28 -3.03 28.57 -17.39
CA PHE A 28 -2.27 27.30 -17.48
C PHE A 28 -1.48 27.25 -18.81
N THR A 29 -2.14 27.54 -19.92
CA THR A 29 -1.52 27.48 -21.25
C THR A 29 -0.41 28.55 -21.38
N ILE A 30 -0.65 29.75 -20.88
CA ILE A 30 0.34 30.84 -20.90
C ILE A 30 1.55 30.49 -20.02
N CYS A 31 1.30 30.00 -18.80
CA CYS A 31 2.37 29.62 -17.89
C CYS A 31 3.22 28.47 -18.46
N GLN A 32 2.60 27.46 -19.08
CA GLN A 32 3.31 26.34 -19.70
C GLN A 32 4.26 26.81 -20.82
N LYS A 33 3.83 27.77 -21.67
CA LYS A 33 4.69 28.39 -22.69
C LYS A 33 5.87 29.13 -22.04
N LYS A 34 5.62 29.91 -21.00
CA LYS A 34 6.64 30.65 -20.27
C LYS A 34 7.66 29.75 -19.58
N ILE A 35 7.22 28.63 -19.00
CA ILE A 35 8.13 27.61 -18.43
C ILE A 35 9.06 27.06 -19.52
N ALA A 36 8.54 26.79 -20.72
CA ALA A 36 9.33 26.31 -21.85
C ALA A 36 10.33 27.38 -22.33
N ASP A 37 9.91 28.64 -22.47
CA ASP A 37 10.75 29.78 -22.86
C ASP A 37 11.93 29.96 -21.90
N HIS A 38 11.69 29.85 -20.60
CA HIS A 38 12.71 29.93 -19.55
C HIS A 38 13.52 28.62 -19.37
N LYS A 39 13.18 27.54 -20.09
CA LYS A 39 13.84 26.21 -20.02
C LYS A 39 13.94 25.67 -18.58
N LEU A 40 12.89 25.87 -17.80
CA LEU A 40 12.84 25.41 -16.41
C LEU A 40 12.46 23.93 -16.33
N ASP A 41 13.22 23.15 -15.54
CA ASP A 41 12.90 21.74 -15.26
C ASP A 41 11.82 21.62 -14.18
N MET A 42 10.61 21.99 -14.56
CA MET A 42 9.42 21.93 -13.71
C MET A 42 8.18 21.57 -14.54
N LYS A 43 7.25 20.84 -13.92
CA LYS A 43 5.97 20.47 -14.54
C LYS A 43 4.85 21.24 -13.86
N LEU A 44 4.13 22.06 -14.61
CA LEU A 44 2.91 22.73 -14.13
C LEU A 44 1.81 21.66 -13.97
N VAL A 45 1.15 21.65 -12.82
CA VAL A 45 0.09 20.68 -12.48
C VAL A 45 -1.28 21.33 -12.54
N SER A 46 -1.46 22.51 -11.91
CA SER A 46 -2.72 23.22 -11.86
C SER A 46 -2.52 24.71 -11.65
N VAL A 47 -3.52 25.49 -11.99
CA VAL A 47 -3.61 26.93 -11.73
C VAL A 47 -4.94 27.18 -11.05
N GLU A 48 -4.95 28.05 -10.06
CA GLU A 48 -6.13 28.41 -9.28
C GLU A 48 -6.17 29.93 -9.06
N TYR A 49 -7.29 30.54 -9.38
CA TYR A 49 -7.57 31.93 -8.99
C TYR A 49 -8.23 31.96 -7.62
N THR A 50 -7.76 32.87 -6.74
CA THR A 50 -8.54 33.16 -5.53
C THR A 50 -9.88 33.78 -5.93
N PHE A 51 -10.94 33.50 -5.16
CA PHE A 51 -12.29 34.00 -5.49
C PHE A 51 -12.37 35.50 -5.69
N ASP A 52 -11.53 36.26 -4.98
CA ASP A 52 -11.42 37.75 -5.10
C ASP A 52 -10.51 38.20 -6.25
N ASN A 53 -9.99 37.30 -7.06
CA ASN A 53 -9.08 37.53 -8.19
C ASN A 53 -7.79 38.31 -7.84
N LYS A 54 -7.42 38.41 -6.54
CA LYS A 54 -6.23 39.15 -6.12
C LYS A 54 -4.93 38.34 -6.24
N THR A 55 -5.03 37.02 -6.27
CA THR A 55 -3.87 36.12 -6.34
C THR A 55 -4.14 34.97 -7.28
N ILE A 56 -3.13 34.59 -8.06
CA ILE A 56 -3.12 33.40 -8.87
C ILE A 56 -2.08 32.45 -8.30
N LEU A 57 -2.52 31.21 -7.98
CA LEU A 57 -1.66 30.15 -7.48
C LEU A 57 -1.32 29.18 -8.63
N PHE A 58 -0.04 28.92 -8.81
CA PHE A 58 0.46 27.95 -9.76
C PHE A 58 1.08 26.79 -9.01
N TYR A 59 0.48 25.60 -9.13
CA TYR A 59 0.98 24.37 -8.50
C TYR A 59 1.89 23.63 -9.48
N PHE A 60 3.08 23.29 -9.04
CA PHE A 60 4.05 22.59 -9.88
C PHE A 60 4.81 21.50 -9.14
N THR A 61 5.34 20.53 -9.89
CA THR A 61 6.29 19.56 -9.39
C THR A 61 7.65 19.76 -10.05
N ALA A 62 8.73 19.47 -9.32
CA ALA A 62 10.10 19.49 -9.82
C ALA A 62 10.97 18.52 -9.02
N ASN A 63 12.03 18.00 -9.66
CA ASN A 63 12.95 17.05 -9.02
C ASN A 63 13.93 17.73 -8.03
N GLY A 64 13.99 19.04 -8.01
CA GLY A 64 14.89 19.80 -7.15
C GLY A 64 14.43 21.22 -6.91
N ARG A 65 15.36 22.05 -6.50
CA ARG A 65 15.11 23.48 -6.32
C ARG A 65 15.18 24.20 -7.66
N VAL A 66 14.11 24.89 -8.04
CA VAL A 66 14.00 25.66 -9.29
C VAL A 66 14.09 27.15 -8.98
N ASP A 67 14.87 27.90 -9.77
CA ASP A 67 14.87 29.36 -9.70
C ASP A 67 13.83 29.92 -10.68
N PHE A 68 12.72 30.32 -10.16
CA PHE A 68 11.57 30.83 -10.92
C PHE A 68 11.38 32.34 -10.82
N ARG A 69 12.41 33.14 -10.38
CA ARG A 69 12.27 34.58 -10.19
C ARG A 69 11.95 35.34 -11.48
N SER A 70 12.57 34.96 -12.58
CA SER A 70 12.29 35.53 -13.92
C SER A 70 10.89 35.15 -14.41
N LEU A 71 10.49 33.88 -14.22
CA LEU A 71 9.14 33.40 -14.55
C LEU A 71 8.06 34.20 -13.80
N VAL A 72 8.24 34.43 -12.49
CA VAL A 72 7.27 35.19 -11.68
C VAL A 72 7.13 36.61 -12.21
N LYS A 73 8.23 37.28 -12.56
CA LYS A 73 8.20 38.67 -13.13
C LYS A 73 7.41 38.68 -14.43
N ASP A 74 7.66 37.72 -15.31
CA ASP A 74 6.97 37.63 -16.61
C ASP A 74 5.48 37.36 -16.43
N LEU A 75 5.11 36.44 -15.55
CA LEU A 75 3.70 36.11 -15.26
C LEU A 75 2.99 37.33 -14.60
N ALA A 76 3.65 38.02 -13.68
CA ALA A 76 3.11 39.23 -13.08
C ALA A 76 2.89 40.35 -14.12
N GLY A 77 3.78 40.47 -15.12
CA GLY A 77 3.63 41.39 -16.23
C GLY A 77 2.41 41.10 -17.11
N VAL A 78 2.13 39.78 -17.33
CA VAL A 78 0.99 39.35 -18.14
C VAL A 78 -0.34 39.48 -17.39
N PHE A 79 -0.41 38.96 -16.17
CA PHE A 79 -1.68 38.91 -15.41
C PHE A 79 -1.97 40.15 -14.57
N LYS A 80 -0.98 40.97 -14.33
CA LYS A 80 -1.08 42.20 -13.48
C LYS A 80 -1.66 41.94 -12.09
N THR A 81 -1.45 40.73 -11.59
CA THR A 81 -2.00 40.17 -10.34
C THR A 81 -0.85 39.57 -9.53
N ARG A 82 -1.05 39.37 -8.23
CA ARG A 82 -0.08 38.68 -7.39
C ARG A 82 0.06 37.23 -7.82
N ILE A 83 1.28 36.78 -8.07
CA ILE A 83 1.60 35.43 -8.49
C ILE A 83 2.23 34.66 -7.32
N GLU A 84 1.68 33.51 -7.01
CA GLU A 84 2.26 32.55 -6.06
C GLU A 84 2.56 31.22 -6.76
N LEU A 85 3.82 30.80 -6.71
CA LEU A 85 4.28 29.50 -7.20
C LEU A 85 4.44 28.56 -6.01
N ARG A 86 3.70 27.43 -6.01
CA ARG A 86 3.73 26.41 -4.95
C ARG A 86 4.24 25.09 -5.50
N GLN A 87 5.40 24.69 -5.02
CA GLN A 87 5.89 23.33 -5.30
C GLN A 87 5.10 22.32 -4.47
N ILE A 88 4.56 21.32 -5.14
CA ILE A 88 3.82 20.22 -4.53
C ILE A 88 4.57 18.89 -4.71
N GLY A 89 4.25 17.90 -3.86
CA GLY A 89 4.80 16.56 -3.98
C GLY A 89 4.12 15.75 -5.08
N VAL A 90 4.83 14.76 -5.63
CA VAL A 90 4.27 13.85 -6.66
C VAL A 90 3.00 13.11 -6.22
N ARG A 91 2.80 12.91 -4.92
CA ARG A 91 1.56 12.31 -4.40
C ARG A 91 0.42 13.31 -4.40
N ASP A 92 0.70 14.58 -4.10
CA ASP A 92 -0.30 15.65 -4.15
C ASP A 92 -0.70 15.93 -5.60
N GLU A 93 0.25 15.89 -6.54
CA GLU A 93 -0.03 15.88 -7.98
C GLU A 93 -0.99 14.74 -8.34
N ALA A 94 -0.67 13.50 -7.95
CA ALA A 94 -1.54 12.36 -8.22
C ALA A 94 -2.93 12.52 -7.58
N LYS A 95 -3.01 13.12 -6.39
CA LYS A 95 -4.28 13.41 -5.71
C LYS A 95 -5.12 14.43 -6.47
N MET A 96 -4.50 15.47 -7.03
CA MET A 96 -5.18 16.51 -7.82
C MET A 96 -5.66 15.98 -9.17
N LEU A 97 -4.86 15.16 -9.84
CA LEU A 97 -5.19 14.57 -11.14
C LEU A 97 -6.19 13.41 -11.02
N GLY A 98 -6.23 12.75 -9.86
CA GLY A 98 -7.06 11.57 -9.65
C GLY A 98 -6.55 10.33 -10.37
N GLY A 99 -7.45 9.37 -10.63
CA GLY A 99 -7.17 8.16 -11.38
C GLY A 99 -7.37 6.88 -10.59
N LEU A 100 -6.99 5.75 -11.19
CA LEU A 100 -7.13 4.41 -10.63
C LEU A 100 -5.76 3.87 -10.21
N GLY A 101 -5.73 3.17 -9.10
CA GLY A 101 -4.57 2.41 -8.68
C GLY A 101 -4.40 1.10 -9.48
N PRO A 102 -3.27 0.38 -9.33
CA PRO A 102 -3.07 -0.92 -9.96
C PRO A 102 -4.09 -1.99 -9.52
N CYS A 103 -4.80 -1.75 -8.43
CA CYS A 103 -5.89 -2.59 -7.94
C CYS A 103 -7.25 -2.30 -8.61
N GLY A 104 -7.34 -1.34 -9.55
CA GLY A 104 -8.57 -0.94 -10.23
C GLY A 104 -9.50 -0.03 -9.41
N ARG A 105 -9.15 0.31 -8.17
CA ARG A 105 -9.92 1.24 -7.33
C ARG A 105 -9.39 2.67 -7.49
N PRO A 106 -10.21 3.71 -7.21
CA PRO A 106 -9.71 5.08 -7.11
C PRO A 106 -8.53 5.16 -6.13
N ILE A 107 -7.57 6.05 -6.42
CA ILE A 107 -6.35 6.19 -5.62
C ILE A 107 -6.67 6.48 -4.15
N CYS A 108 -6.02 5.77 -3.23
CA CYS A 108 -6.28 5.87 -1.79
C CYS A 108 -6.09 7.31 -1.26
N CYS A 109 -5.04 8.01 -1.74
CA CYS A 109 -4.76 9.38 -1.34
C CYS A 109 -5.82 10.40 -1.81
N GLY A 110 -6.55 10.10 -2.86
CA GLY A 110 -7.64 10.95 -3.36
C GLY A 110 -9.00 10.65 -2.71
N THR A 111 -9.13 9.55 -1.98
CA THR A 111 -10.39 9.09 -1.39
C THR A 111 -10.39 9.15 0.14
N PHE A 112 -9.79 8.18 0.81
CA PHE A 112 -9.93 8.01 2.26
C PHE A 112 -8.64 8.19 3.06
N LEU A 113 -7.46 8.03 2.42
CA LEU A 113 -6.19 8.06 3.12
C LEU A 113 -5.60 9.48 3.11
N GLY A 114 -5.82 10.23 4.19
CA GLY A 114 -5.33 11.59 4.37
C GLY A 114 -3.92 11.65 4.96
N ASP A 115 -3.63 10.77 5.93
CA ASP A 115 -2.34 10.74 6.63
C ASP A 115 -1.42 9.67 6.06
N PHE A 116 -0.14 10.05 5.87
CA PHE A 116 0.85 9.18 5.27
C PHE A 116 2.00 8.89 6.23
N GLN A 117 2.18 7.61 6.49
CA GLN A 117 3.33 7.10 7.22
C GLN A 117 4.38 6.54 6.26
N PRO A 118 5.65 6.46 6.68
CA PRO A 118 6.71 5.84 5.87
C PRO A 118 6.38 4.40 5.50
N VAL A 119 6.59 4.06 4.22
CA VAL A 119 6.38 2.71 3.68
C VAL A 119 7.75 2.10 3.39
N SER A 120 7.93 0.82 3.73
CA SER A 120 9.16 0.09 3.49
C SER A 120 8.94 -1.10 2.55
N ILE A 121 10.01 -1.52 1.86
CA ILE A 121 10.00 -2.74 1.03
C ILE A 121 9.76 -3.99 1.88
N LYS A 122 10.11 -3.96 3.18
CA LYS A 122 9.84 -5.06 4.12
C LYS A 122 8.34 -5.36 4.19
N MET A 123 7.49 -4.32 4.23
CA MET A 123 6.02 -4.48 4.24
C MET A 123 5.53 -5.23 3.00
N ALA A 124 6.07 -4.91 1.81
CA ALA A 124 5.73 -5.63 0.58
C ALA A 124 6.10 -7.12 0.64
N LYS A 125 7.26 -7.46 1.23
CA LYS A 125 7.66 -8.85 1.47
C LYS A 125 6.72 -9.57 2.44
N GLU A 126 6.37 -8.92 3.53
CA GLU A 126 5.48 -9.48 4.56
C GLU A 126 4.06 -9.71 4.02
N GLN A 127 3.64 -8.93 3.03
CA GLN A 127 2.37 -9.08 2.32
C GLN A 127 2.46 -10.00 1.09
N ASN A 128 3.56 -10.72 0.91
CA ASN A 128 3.81 -11.66 -0.19
C ASN A 128 3.69 -11.03 -1.59
N LEU A 129 4.00 -9.73 -1.71
CA LEU A 129 4.00 -9.05 -2.99
C LEU A 129 5.34 -9.22 -3.73
N SER A 130 5.26 -9.34 -5.05
CA SER A 130 6.45 -9.33 -5.89
C SER A 130 7.21 -8.01 -5.71
N LEU A 131 8.53 -8.08 -5.51
CA LEU A 131 9.38 -6.90 -5.33
C LEU A 131 9.67 -6.13 -6.63
N ASN A 132 8.95 -6.44 -7.71
CA ASN A 132 9.04 -5.66 -8.94
C ASN A 132 8.56 -4.22 -8.67
N PRO A 133 9.40 -3.19 -8.92
CA PRO A 133 9.06 -1.79 -8.69
C PRO A 133 7.73 -1.37 -9.32
N ILE A 134 7.40 -1.89 -10.49
CA ILE A 134 6.14 -1.60 -11.19
C ILE A 134 4.92 -2.10 -10.39
N LYS A 135 5.07 -3.24 -9.69
CA LYS A 135 3.96 -3.85 -8.93
C LYS A 135 3.78 -3.28 -7.52
N ILE A 136 4.84 -2.71 -6.94
CA ILE A 136 4.80 -2.15 -5.58
C ILE A 136 4.75 -0.62 -5.55
N SER A 137 4.80 0.04 -6.71
CA SER A 137 4.67 1.50 -6.82
C SER A 137 3.24 1.90 -7.18
N GLY A 138 2.79 2.97 -6.58
CA GLY A 138 1.54 3.63 -6.94
C GLY A 138 1.71 4.54 -8.16
N VAL A 139 0.61 5.12 -8.65
CA VAL A 139 0.60 6.07 -9.78
C VAL A 139 1.50 7.30 -9.58
N CYS A 140 1.79 7.65 -8.33
CA CYS A 140 2.72 8.72 -7.97
C CYS A 140 4.21 8.31 -8.03
N GLY A 141 4.54 7.08 -8.45
CA GLY A 141 5.91 6.56 -8.53
C GLY A 141 6.55 6.20 -7.18
N ARG A 142 5.88 6.45 -6.05
CA ARG A 142 6.32 6.04 -4.71
C ARG A 142 5.71 4.69 -4.34
N LEU A 143 6.26 4.01 -3.31
CA LEU A 143 5.68 2.79 -2.77
C LEU A 143 4.19 3.01 -2.43
N MET A 144 3.37 2.00 -2.71
CA MET A 144 1.92 2.05 -2.47
C MET A 144 1.61 2.31 -0.99
N CYS A 145 0.79 3.31 -0.72
CA CYS A 145 0.40 3.68 0.64
C CYS A 145 -0.50 2.63 1.32
N CYS A 146 -1.23 1.82 0.55
CA CYS A 146 -2.02 0.71 1.09
C CYS A 146 -1.15 -0.34 1.79
N LEU A 147 0.14 -0.49 1.42
CA LEU A 147 1.06 -1.39 2.12
C LEU A 147 1.14 -1.08 3.62
N LYS A 148 1.27 0.19 3.98
CA LYS A 148 1.28 0.57 5.41
C LYS A 148 -0.11 0.52 6.01
N TYR A 149 -1.12 0.89 5.26
CA TYR A 149 -2.51 0.87 5.74
C TYR A 149 -2.97 -0.53 6.14
N GLU A 150 -2.55 -1.55 5.38
CA GLU A 150 -2.93 -2.94 5.62
C GLU A 150 -1.94 -3.70 6.52
N GLN A 151 -0.75 -3.14 6.80
CA GLN A 151 0.36 -3.83 7.47
C GLN A 151 -0.03 -4.46 8.80
N ASP A 152 -0.76 -3.72 9.62
CA ASP A 152 -1.10 -4.16 10.97
C ASP A 152 -2.00 -5.41 10.93
N THR A 153 -2.93 -5.47 9.97
CA THR A 153 -3.79 -6.64 9.72
C THR A 153 -2.97 -7.86 9.28
N TYR A 154 -2.03 -7.67 8.35
CA TYR A 154 -1.14 -8.75 7.90
C TYR A 154 -0.26 -9.27 9.04
N GLU A 155 0.27 -8.40 9.88
CA GLU A 155 1.09 -8.79 11.04
C GLU A 155 0.28 -9.58 12.07
N GLU A 156 -0.96 -9.17 12.32
CA GLU A 156 -1.85 -9.84 13.26
C GLU A 156 -2.19 -11.26 12.80
N ILE A 157 -2.66 -11.41 11.57
CA ILE A 157 -2.98 -12.72 11.00
C ILE A 157 -1.74 -13.61 10.96
N ARG A 158 -0.58 -13.06 10.56
CA ARG A 158 0.67 -13.83 10.47
C ARG A 158 1.15 -14.38 11.82
N LYS A 159 0.84 -13.72 12.94
CA LYS A 159 1.17 -14.23 14.29
C LYS A 159 0.43 -15.54 14.60
N SER A 160 -0.81 -15.68 14.13
CA SER A 160 -1.62 -16.89 14.34
C SER A 160 -1.18 -18.05 13.44
N MET A 161 -0.63 -17.77 12.25
CA MET A 161 -0.27 -18.77 11.24
C MET A 161 1.08 -19.47 11.52
N PRO A 162 1.28 -20.72 11.07
CA PRO A 162 2.59 -21.38 11.12
C PRO A 162 3.59 -20.67 10.19
N LYS A 163 4.89 -20.80 10.47
CA LYS A 163 5.94 -20.22 9.61
C LYS A 163 6.21 -21.11 8.39
N GLU A 164 6.53 -20.51 7.26
CA GLU A 164 7.01 -21.22 6.07
C GLU A 164 8.25 -22.07 6.38
N GLY A 165 8.32 -23.25 5.75
CA GLY A 165 9.39 -24.22 5.95
C GLY A 165 9.32 -25.01 7.27
N LYS A 166 8.32 -24.78 8.12
CA LYS A 166 8.11 -25.55 9.34
C LYS A 166 7.21 -26.76 9.10
N GLU A 167 7.46 -27.82 9.86
CA GLU A 167 6.59 -28.99 9.89
C GLU A 167 5.32 -28.69 10.68
N VAL A 168 4.22 -29.21 10.17
CA VAL A 168 2.89 -29.03 10.75
C VAL A 168 2.10 -30.34 10.64
N MET A 169 1.17 -30.52 11.57
CA MET A 169 0.19 -31.59 11.51
C MET A 169 -1.03 -31.09 10.75
N THR A 170 -1.46 -31.84 9.74
CA THR A 170 -2.68 -31.62 8.97
C THR A 170 -3.61 -32.83 9.13
N PRO A 171 -4.89 -32.76 8.74
CA PRO A 171 -5.79 -33.90 8.75
C PRO A 171 -5.29 -35.10 7.93
N ASP A 172 -4.52 -34.87 6.88
CA ASP A 172 -3.95 -35.92 6.01
C ASP A 172 -2.55 -36.39 6.44
N GLY A 173 -2.01 -35.85 7.56
CA GLY A 173 -0.72 -36.26 8.12
C GLY A 173 0.26 -35.09 8.29
N VAL A 174 1.52 -35.44 8.56
CA VAL A 174 2.59 -34.46 8.75
C VAL A 174 3.09 -33.93 7.41
N GLY A 175 3.24 -32.63 7.30
CA GLY A 175 3.76 -31.98 6.11
C GLY A 175 4.55 -30.73 6.40
N VAL A 176 5.18 -30.16 5.38
CA VAL A 176 5.98 -28.95 5.46
C VAL A 176 5.24 -27.80 4.79
N VAL A 177 5.13 -26.67 5.49
CA VAL A 177 4.51 -25.44 4.96
C VAL A 177 5.33 -24.91 3.78
N CYS A 178 4.70 -24.77 2.61
CA CYS A 178 5.33 -24.25 1.40
C CYS A 178 4.98 -22.79 1.14
N GLU A 179 3.73 -22.40 1.41
CA GLU A 179 3.22 -21.06 1.11
C GLU A 179 2.11 -20.69 2.10
N LEU A 180 2.06 -19.42 2.48
CA LEU A 180 1.02 -18.86 3.32
C LEU A 180 0.18 -17.87 2.52
N LYS A 181 -1.12 -18.06 2.49
CA LYS A 181 -2.10 -17.10 1.98
C LYS A 181 -2.71 -16.36 3.16
N ILE A 182 -2.12 -15.23 3.53
CA ILE A 182 -2.42 -14.54 4.78
C ILE A 182 -3.88 -14.08 4.82
N ILE A 183 -4.37 -13.41 3.78
CA ILE A 183 -5.73 -12.84 3.76
C ILE A 183 -6.84 -13.89 3.79
N THR A 184 -6.62 -15.04 3.15
CA THR A 184 -7.58 -16.16 3.16
C THR A 184 -7.35 -17.12 4.32
N GLU A 185 -6.37 -16.83 5.18
CA GLU A 185 -5.96 -17.65 6.31
C GLU A 185 -5.79 -19.14 5.92
N SER A 186 -5.19 -19.37 4.74
CA SER A 186 -4.94 -20.73 4.25
C SER A 186 -3.45 -21.01 4.07
N VAL A 187 -3.10 -22.29 4.20
CA VAL A 187 -1.71 -22.76 4.22
C VAL A 187 -1.57 -23.87 3.18
N LYS A 188 -0.61 -23.73 2.26
CA LYS A 188 -0.23 -24.84 1.37
C LYS A 188 0.84 -25.68 2.05
N VAL A 189 0.53 -26.93 2.22
CA VAL A 189 1.39 -27.91 2.90
C VAL A 189 1.78 -29.02 1.92
N ARG A 190 3.07 -29.33 1.88
CA ARG A 190 3.62 -30.46 1.14
C ARG A 190 3.68 -31.67 2.06
N ILE A 191 2.86 -32.68 1.77
CA ILE A 191 2.73 -33.90 2.52
C ILE A 191 3.47 -35.02 1.76
N LYS A 192 4.21 -35.88 2.45
CA LYS A 192 4.82 -37.06 1.87
C LYS A 192 3.81 -38.21 1.87
N LYS A 193 3.52 -38.77 0.69
CA LYS A 193 2.61 -39.89 0.52
C LYS A 193 3.35 -41.03 -0.20
N GLY A 194 3.92 -41.95 0.57
CA GLY A 194 4.82 -42.97 0.02
C GLY A 194 6.07 -42.32 -0.58
N ASP A 195 6.35 -42.59 -1.86
CA ASP A 195 7.49 -42.03 -2.60
C ASP A 195 7.20 -40.72 -3.31
N SER A 196 5.97 -40.21 -3.24
CA SER A 196 5.56 -38.94 -3.88
C SER A 196 5.26 -37.84 -2.85
N PHE A 197 5.31 -36.60 -3.33
CA PHE A 197 4.90 -35.42 -2.55
C PHE A 197 3.62 -34.86 -3.15
N GLU A 198 2.63 -34.62 -2.28
CA GLU A 198 1.38 -33.95 -2.64
C GLU A 198 1.31 -32.60 -1.97
N ILE A 199 0.92 -31.54 -2.72
CA ILE A 199 0.71 -30.19 -2.16
C ILE A 199 -0.79 -29.99 -2.05
N LYS A 200 -1.26 -29.77 -0.82
CA LYS A 200 -2.65 -29.46 -0.51
C LYS A 200 -2.78 -28.14 0.23
N GLU A 201 -3.93 -27.50 0.07
CA GLU A 201 -4.28 -26.26 0.77
C GLU A 201 -5.26 -26.57 1.91
N TYR A 202 -4.96 -26.06 3.10
CA TYR A 202 -5.76 -26.23 4.30
C TYR A 202 -6.06 -24.86 4.93
N PRO A 203 -7.22 -24.69 5.57
CA PRO A 203 -7.47 -23.57 6.46
C PRO A 203 -6.43 -23.56 7.60
N ALA A 204 -6.03 -22.38 8.05
CA ALA A 204 -5.06 -22.27 9.15
C ALA A 204 -5.56 -22.90 10.46
N THR A 205 -6.88 -22.97 10.65
CA THR A 205 -7.54 -23.63 11.80
C THR A 205 -7.27 -25.13 11.87
N ASP A 206 -7.13 -25.78 10.72
CA ASP A 206 -6.96 -27.23 10.62
C ASP A 206 -5.49 -27.67 10.67
N VAL A 207 -4.59 -26.70 10.74
CA VAL A 207 -3.15 -26.93 10.74
C VAL A 207 -2.56 -26.62 12.12
N GLN A 208 -2.02 -27.64 12.79
CA GLN A 208 -1.38 -27.48 14.09
C GLN A 208 0.14 -27.44 13.97
N ARG A 209 0.77 -26.51 14.68
CA ARG A 209 2.24 -26.48 14.77
C ARG A 209 2.72 -27.73 15.49
N LEU A 210 3.71 -28.41 14.92
CA LEU A 210 4.37 -29.52 15.60
C LEU A 210 5.17 -28.97 16.79
N THR A 211 4.68 -29.29 17.99
CA THR A 211 5.42 -29.13 19.23
C THR A 211 5.99 -30.49 19.64
N PRO A 212 7.05 -30.56 20.48
CA PRO A 212 7.59 -31.82 20.96
C PRO A 212 6.55 -32.75 21.62
N GLN A 213 5.41 -32.19 22.02
CA GLN A 213 4.30 -32.92 22.63
C GLN A 213 3.34 -33.55 21.60
N ASN A 214 3.25 -32.99 20.35
CA ASN A 214 2.34 -33.44 19.29
C ASN A 214 3.06 -34.13 18.12
N ALA A 215 4.38 -34.33 18.23
CA ALA A 215 5.13 -35.06 17.20
C ALA A 215 4.69 -36.53 17.21
N PRO A 216 4.29 -37.15 16.06
CA PRO A 216 4.03 -38.56 16.00
C PRO A 216 5.30 -39.31 16.40
N ARG A 217 5.22 -40.14 17.43
CA ARG A 217 6.35 -40.99 17.82
C ARG A 217 6.66 -41.93 16.64
N PRO A 218 7.95 -42.06 16.27
CA PRO A 218 8.33 -43.01 15.23
C PRO A 218 7.88 -44.42 15.62
N GLU A 219 7.30 -45.16 14.69
CA GLU A 219 6.71 -46.48 14.90
C GLU A 219 7.71 -47.55 15.41
N ALA A 220 9.01 -47.25 15.47
CA ALA A 220 10.07 -48.13 15.93
C ALA A 220 10.09 -48.42 17.45
N GLN A 221 9.19 -47.84 18.27
CA GLN A 221 9.12 -48.10 19.72
C GLN A 221 7.84 -48.79 20.18
N ARG A 222 7.13 -49.45 19.27
CA ARG A 222 5.95 -50.28 19.61
C ARG A 222 6.24 -51.73 19.78
N ALA A 223 7.49 -52.18 19.80
CA ALA A 223 7.87 -53.55 20.04
C ALA A 223 8.41 -53.73 21.47
N GLU A 224 7.76 -54.64 22.16
CA GLU A 224 8.20 -55.33 23.37
C GLU A 224 8.10 -54.63 24.74
N LYS A 225 6.96 -54.79 25.39
CA LYS A 225 6.95 -55.05 26.83
C LYS A 225 7.23 -56.52 27.07
N PRO A 226 8.26 -56.92 27.79
CA PRO A 226 8.41 -58.32 28.19
C PRO A 226 7.36 -58.66 29.24
N GLU A 227 6.61 -59.76 29.02
CA GLU A 227 5.75 -60.39 30.02
C GLU A 227 6.59 -60.79 31.22
N GLN A 228 6.31 -60.20 32.38
CA GLN A 228 6.81 -60.68 33.68
C GLN A 228 6.05 -62.00 34.02
N LYS A 229 6.72 -63.13 33.93
CA LYS A 229 6.30 -64.40 34.54
C LYS A 229 6.24 -64.22 36.04
N GLN A 230 5.05 -64.43 36.59
CA GLN A 230 4.85 -64.60 38.01
C GLN A 230 5.36 -65.99 38.41
N ASP A 231 6.48 -66.11 39.13
CA ASP A 231 6.86 -67.29 39.86
C ASP A 231 6.13 -67.24 41.21
N THR A 232 5.28 -68.24 41.40
CA THR A 232 4.69 -68.61 42.68
C THR A 232 5.70 -69.43 43.50
N PRO A 233 5.93 -69.10 44.76
CA PRO A 233 6.68 -70.01 45.63
C PRO A 233 5.76 -71.01 46.22
N GLU A 234 6.08 -72.28 45.98
CA GLU A 234 5.48 -73.48 46.61
C GLU A 234 6.11 -73.68 48.01
N ALA A 235 5.21 -73.98 48.96
CA ALA A 235 5.57 -74.15 50.39
C ALA A 235 6.15 -75.50 50.65
N ALA A 236 7.14 -75.57 51.56
CA ALA A 236 7.40 -76.69 52.50
C ALA A 236 8.08 -76.11 53.75
#